data_668ab221ede6d3a0b6ffbf863fe9a742
#
_entry.id   668ab221ede6d3a0b6ffbf863fe9a742
#
_cell.length_a   1.000
_cell.length_b   1.000
_cell.length_c   1.000
_cell.angle_alpha   90.00
_cell.angle_beta   90.00
_cell.angle_gamma   90.00
#
_symmetry.space_group_name_H-M   'P 1'
#
loop_
_entity.id
_entity.type
_entity.pdbx_description
1 polymer ?
#
loop_
_entity_poly.entity_id
_entity_poly.type
_entity_poly.pdbx_seq_one_letter_code
_entity_poly.pdbx_strand_id
1 'polypeptide(L)'
;MRRTTSVLLSLSALLAASALSVPTAVAAPRADGPAAAPAGWEAVDASALARITGEKDARRAPLAAGDTATAAAAEPELLAVQSARNERFVATEKNYAEPNTGVQRARSTEFSGSWESYAFEWDEATGTYALRSLANNRYVAVEKNYTGSAQNVLRARSTSVGGWERFVLYYNEGLDRWALQSTLNGLFVAMENGYTGSLQYALRARSTEVTGSWEEFALYDIGA
;
A
#
# COMPACT_ATOMS: atom_id res chain seq x y z
N MET A 1 82.77 31.82 46.35
CA MET A 1 82.24 30.50 46.72
C MET A 1 80.74 30.49 46.32
N ARG A 2 80.37 29.95 45.23
CA ARG A 2 78.93 29.70 44.84
C ARG A 2 78.90 28.33 44.17
N ARG A 3 78.17 27.43 44.80
CA ARG A 3 77.90 26.06 44.32
C ARG A 3 76.77 26.10 43.31
N THR A 4 77.05 25.65 42.12
CA THR A 4 76.03 25.45 41.08
C THR A 4 75.58 24.00 41.14
N THR A 5 74.31 23.81 41.41
CA THR A 5 73.69 22.50 41.45
C THR A 5 73.03 22.27 40.05
N SER A 6 73.49 21.25 39.34
CA SER A 6 72.94 20.80 38.09
C SER A 6 71.75 19.92 38.35
N VAL A 7 70.57 20.31 37.78
CA VAL A 7 69.35 19.52 37.75
C VAL A 7 69.27 18.80 36.44
N LEU A 8 69.30 17.49 36.44
CA LEU A 8 69.02 16.63 35.29
C LEU A 8 67.50 16.49 35.11
N LEU A 9 66.98 17.03 34.02
CA LEU A 9 65.60 16.76 33.60
C LEU A 9 65.60 15.49 32.75
N SER A 10 65.00 14.44 33.27
CA SER A 10 64.62 13.23 32.48
C SER A 10 63.34 13.48 31.75
N LEU A 11 63.42 13.50 30.41
CA LEU A 11 62.31 13.64 29.50
C LEU A 11 61.68 12.25 29.27
N SER A 12 60.54 11.95 29.91
CA SER A 12 59.75 10.74 29.65
C SER A 12 58.83 11.01 28.48
N ALA A 13 59.09 10.39 27.34
CA ALA A 13 58.23 10.43 26.18
C ALA A 13 56.99 9.55 26.44
N LEU A 14 55.82 10.17 26.58
CA LEU A 14 54.54 9.50 26.66
C LEU A 14 54.02 9.27 25.22
N LEU A 15 54.09 8.02 24.72
CA LEU A 15 53.38 7.63 23.48
C LEU A 15 51.88 7.60 23.78
N ALA A 16 51.15 8.59 23.32
CA ALA A 16 49.70 8.56 23.26
C ALA A 16 49.27 7.76 22.02
N ALA A 17 48.81 6.54 22.22
CA ALA A 17 48.14 5.77 21.20
C ALA A 17 46.73 6.37 20.94
N SER A 18 46.60 7.14 19.88
CA SER A 18 45.29 7.63 19.41
C SER A 18 44.51 6.47 18.82
N ALA A 19 43.60 5.88 19.60
CA ALA A 19 42.61 4.97 19.07
C ALA A 19 41.66 5.77 18.18
N LEU A 20 41.77 5.58 16.85
CA LEU A 20 40.78 6.04 15.89
C LEU A 20 39.49 5.23 16.12
N SER A 21 38.56 5.82 16.87
CA SER A 21 37.18 5.33 16.89
C SER A 21 36.56 5.58 15.57
N VAL A 22 36.46 4.50 14.77
CA VAL A 22 35.62 4.51 13.56
C VAL A 22 34.19 4.71 14.05
N PRO A 23 33.47 5.77 13.60
CA PRO A 23 32.05 5.87 13.93
C PRO A 23 31.36 4.68 13.29
N THR A 24 30.86 3.76 14.08
CA THR A 24 29.87 2.78 13.62
C THR A 24 28.68 3.59 13.13
N ALA A 25 28.51 3.65 11.81
CA ALA A 25 27.28 4.16 11.22
C ALA A 25 26.15 3.33 11.84
N VAL A 26 25.40 3.93 12.76
CA VAL A 26 24.12 3.40 13.19
C VAL A 26 23.27 3.40 11.91
N ALA A 27 23.04 2.21 11.37
CA ALA A 27 22.11 2.03 10.26
C ALA A 27 20.81 2.71 10.69
N ALA A 28 20.35 3.68 9.91
CA ALA A 28 19.01 4.24 10.10
C ALA A 28 18.04 3.05 10.21
N PRO A 29 17.06 3.10 11.12
CA PRO A 29 16.06 2.05 11.19
C PRO A 29 15.49 1.89 9.78
N ARG A 30 15.67 0.70 9.20
CA ARG A 30 14.96 0.29 7.99
C ARG A 30 13.50 0.58 8.30
N ALA A 31 12.83 1.30 7.44
CA ALA A 31 11.38 1.40 7.48
C ALA A 31 10.88 -0.03 7.68
N ASP A 32 10.18 -0.26 8.78
CA ASP A 32 9.66 -1.57 9.13
C ASP A 32 8.98 -2.14 7.89
N GLY A 33 9.34 -3.38 7.53
CA GLY A 33 8.64 -4.11 6.49
C GLY A 33 7.12 -4.11 6.77
N PRO A 34 6.29 -4.51 5.82
CA PRO A 34 4.84 -4.48 6.01
C PRO A 34 4.50 -5.05 7.38
N ALA A 35 3.63 -4.35 8.12
CA ALA A 35 3.18 -4.80 9.43
C ALA A 35 2.74 -6.26 9.33
N ALA A 36 2.98 -7.05 10.39
CA ALA A 36 2.63 -8.47 10.38
C ALA A 36 1.20 -8.67 9.87
N ALA A 37 1.03 -9.61 8.93
CA ALA A 37 -0.29 -9.90 8.38
C ALA A 37 -1.29 -10.23 9.50
N PRO A 38 -2.55 -9.77 9.40
CA PRO A 38 -3.59 -10.15 10.35
C PRO A 38 -3.79 -11.67 10.39
N ALA A 39 -4.28 -12.20 11.49
CA ALA A 39 -4.52 -13.63 11.63
C ALA A 39 -5.47 -14.16 10.54
N GLY A 40 -5.05 -15.17 9.80
CA GLY A 40 -5.81 -15.75 8.68
C GLY A 40 -5.72 -14.99 7.37
N TRP A 41 -4.89 -13.94 7.29
CA TRP A 41 -4.64 -13.18 6.08
C TRP A 41 -3.20 -13.37 5.62
N GLU A 42 -2.98 -13.49 4.33
CA GLU A 42 -1.66 -13.64 3.71
C GLU A 42 -1.37 -12.47 2.78
N ALA A 43 -0.16 -11.92 2.85
CA ALA A 43 0.29 -10.90 1.91
C ALA A 43 0.48 -11.54 0.53
N VAL A 44 -0.02 -10.86 -0.49
CA VAL A 44 -0.12 -11.38 -1.85
C VAL A 44 0.80 -10.59 -2.78
N ASP A 45 1.68 -11.29 -3.51
CA ASP A 45 2.49 -10.76 -4.61
C ASP A 45 1.74 -10.85 -5.96
N ALA A 46 2.37 -10.35 -7.03
CA ALA A 46 1.75 -10.34 -8.35
C ALA A 46 1.38 -11.75 -8.84
N SER A 47 2.23 -12.74 -8.62
CA SER A 47 1.99 -14.11 -9.09
C SER A 47 0.83 -14.79 -8.35
N ALA A 48 0.74 -14.55 -7.05
CA ALA A 48 -0.37 -15.04 -6.24
C ALA A 48 -1.68 -14.31 -6.60
N LEU A 49 -1.64 -12.99 -6.85
CA LEU A 49 -2.81 -12.24 -7.30
C LEU A 49 -3.36 -12.79 -8.61
N ALA A 50 -2.53 -12.89 -9.66
CA ALA A 50 -2.91 -13.42 -10.97
C ALA A 50 -3.49 -14.85 -10.87
N ARG A 51 -2.85 -15.72 -10.06
CA ARG A 51 -3.35 -17.07 -9.84
C ARG A 51 -4.73 -17.08 -9.17
N ILE A 52 -4.92 -16.31 -8.09
CA ILE A 52 -6.18 -16.32 -7.33
C ILE A 52 -7.32 -15.73 -8.16
N THR A 53 -7.09 -14.63 -8.88
CA THR A 53 -8.10 -13.99 -9.75
C THR A 53 -8.42 -14.88 -10.94
N GLY A 54 -7.42 -15.43 -11.64
CA GLY A 54 -7.61 -16.32 -12.78
C GLY A 54 -8.32 -17.63 -12.42
N GLU A 55 -8.07 -18.24 -11.26
CA GLU A 55 -8.81 -19.42 -10.79
C GLU A 55 -10.29 -19.11 -10.52
N LYS A 56 -10.62 -17.90 -10.09
CA LYS A 56 -11.99 -17.46 -9.89
C LYS A 56 -12.75 -17.30 -11.19
N ASP A 57 -12.09 -16.74 -12.20
CA ASP A 57 -12.69 -16.57 -13.52
C ASP A 57 -12.86 -17.91 -14.24
N ALA A 58 -11.90 -18.82 -14.14
CA ALA A 58 -12.04 -20.19 -14.64
C ALA A 58 -13.21 -20.95 -14.01
N ARG A 59 -13.56 -20.69 -12.75
CA ARG A 59 -14.77 -21.27 -12.10
C ARG A 59 -16.07 -20.61 -12.57
N ARG A 60 -16.02 -19.39 -13.10
CA ARG A 60 -17.18 -18.67 -13.64
C ARG A 60 -17.44 -18.93 -15.11
N ALA A 61 -16.39 -19.25 -15.88
CA ALA A 61 -16.46 -19.55 -17.31
C ALA A 61 -16.39 -21.07 -17.56
N PRO A 62 -17.29 -21.68 -18.33
CA PRO A 62 -17.08 -23.05 -18.79
C PRO A 62 -16.04 -23.06 -19.91
N LEU A 63 -14.82 -23.55 -19.58
CA LEU A 63 -13.81 -24.13 -20.47
C LEU A 63 -13.38 -23.31 -21.70
N ALA A 64 -12.30 -22.54 -21.56
CA ALA A 64 -11.29 -22.41 -22.61
C ALA A 64 -9.91 -22.67 -21.99
N ALA A 65 -9.24 -23.71 -22.45
CA ALA A 65 -7.95 -24.16 -21.97
C ALA A 65 -6.81 -23.41 -22.67
N GLY A 66 -5.78 -23.08 -21.90
CA GLY A 66 -4.39 -23.01 -22.36
C GLY A 66 -3.85 -21.60 -22.56
N ASP A 67 -2.95 -21.18 -21.65
CA ASP A 67 -1.55 -21.01 -22.02
C ASP A 67 -0.69 -20.72 -20.78
N THR A 68 0.48 -21.33 -20.73
CA THR A 68 1.52 -21.16 -19.72
C THR A 68 2.17 -19.79 -19.85
N ALA A 69 1.98 -18.93 -18.85
CA ALA A 69 2.62 -17.62 -18.80
C ALA A 69 4.12 -17.78 -18.47
N THR A 70 4.96 -17.33 -19.38
CA THR A 70 6.39 -17.09 -19.17
C THR A 70 6.55 -15.80 -18.37
N ALA A 71 7.41 -15.79 -17.35
CA ALA A 71 7.70 -14.63 -16.51
C ALA A 71 8.32 -13.47 -17.34
N ALA A 72 7.47 -12.58 -17.82
CA ALA A 72 7.83 -11.21 -18.15
C ALA A 72 7.52 -10.32 -16.94
N ALA A 73 8.08 -9.11 -16.85
CA ALA A 73 7.65 -8.13 -15.84
C ALA A 73 6.12 -8.15 -15.80
N ALA A 74 5.55 -8.45 -14.62
CA ALA A 74 4.12 -8.73 -14.54
C ALA A 74 3.34 -7.54 -15.09
N GLU A 75 2.58 -7.76 -16.15
CA GLU A 75 1.62 -6.77 -16.63
C GLU A 75 0.67 -6.44 -15.48
N PRO A 76 0.22 -5.19 -15.37
CA PRO A 76 -0.72 -4.81 -14.31
C PRO A 76 -2.00 -5.63 -14.37
N GLU A 77 -2.43 -6.17 -13.24
CA GLU A 77 -3.74 -6.83 -13.16
C GLU A 77 -4.85 -5.79 -13.24
N LEU A 78 -5.77 -5.97 -14.17
CA LEU A 78 -6.93 -5.10 -14.35
C LEU A 78 -8.09 -5.62 -13.52
N LEU A 79 -8.43 -4.89 -12.45
CA LEU A 79 -9.39 -5.36 -11.45
C LEU A 79 -10.50 -4.34 -11.17
N ALA A 80 -11.69 -4.85 -10.89
CA ALA A 80 -12.74 -4.11 -10.19
C ALA A 80 -12.74 -4.50 -8.71
N VAL A 81 -12.98 -3.52 -7.84
CA VAL A 81 -13.00 -3.68 -6.39
C VAL A 81 -14.44 -3.53 -5.91
N GLN A 82 -14.96 -4.50 -5.15
CA GLN A 82 -16.28 -4.43 -4.55
C GLN A 82 -16.17 -4.49 -3.02
N SER A 83 -16.81 -3.57 -2.31
CA SER A 83 -16.87 -3.61 -0.85
C SER A 83 -17.79 -4.74 -0.37
N ALA A 84 -17.31 -5.60 0.53
CA ALA A 84 -18.12 -6.64 1.15
C ALA A 84 -19.22 -6.05 2.07
N ARG A 85 -19.06 -4.78 2.50
CA ARG A 85 -20.01 -4.14 3.41
C ARG A 85 -21.36 -3.80 2.78
N ASN A 86 -21.35 -3.33 1.52
CA ASN A 86 -22.57 -2.87 0.85
C ASN A 86 -22.73 -3.44 -0.56
N GLU A 87 -21.84 -4.38 -0.94
CA GLU A 87 -21.86 -5.08 -2.25
C GLU A 87 -21.81 -4.13 -3.46
N ARG A 88 -21.20 -2.93 -3.26
CA ARG A 88 -21.06 -1.95 -4.32
C ARG A 88 -19.62 -1.86 -4.81
N PHE A 89 -19.48 -1.66 -6.10
CA PHE A 89 -18.17 -1.42 -6.70
C PHE A 89 -17.63 -0.06 -6.30
N VAL A 90 -16.32 -0.03 -6.10
CA VAL A 90 -15.57 1.18 -5.83
C VAL A 90 -15.41 1.95 -7.13
N ALA A 91 -15.87 3.18 -7.16
CA ALA A 91 -15.76 4.09 -8.29
C ALA A 91 -14.88 5.29 -7.96
N THR A 92 -14.14 5.77 -8.95
CA THR A 92 -13.37 7.01 -8.90
C THR A 92 -14.25 8.20 -9.27
N GLU A 93 -14.49 9.11 -8.34
CA GLU A 93 -15.33 10.30 -8.52
C GLU A 93 -14.59 11.43 -9.25
N LYS A 94 -14.23 11.21 -10.51
CA LYS A 94 -13.41 12.17 -11.29
C LYS A 94 -14.10 13.51 -11.57
N ASN A 95 -15.45 13.56 -11.50
CA ASN A 95 -16.23 14.76 -11.81
C ASN A 95 -16.57 15.62 -10.59
N TYR A 96 -16.14 15.22 -9.39
CA TYR A 96 -16.33 16.06 -8.22
C TYR A 96 -15.40 17.29 -8.28
N ALA A 97 -15.85 18.40 -7.69
CA ALA A 97 -14.99 19.55 -7.47
C ALA A 97 -13.91 19.25 -6.40
N GLU A 98 -12.80 20.00 -6.44
CA GLU A 98 -11.82 19.96 -5.34
C GLU A 98 -12.49 20.37 -4.00
N PRO A 99 -12.11 19.78 -2.89
CA PRO A 99 -11.00 18.80 -2.73
C PRO A 99 -11.41 17.33 -2.94
N ASN A 100 -12.62 17.04 -3.42
CA ASN A 100 -13.16 15.67 -3.49
C ASN A 100 -13.01 15.02 -4.87
N THR A 101 -12.42 15.70 -5.87
CA THR A 101 -12.18 15.08 -7.18
C THR A 101 -11.26 13.86 -7.02
N GLY A 102 -11.62 12.75 -7.67
CA GLY A 102 -10.89 11.49 -7.61
C GLY A 102 -11.11 10.67 -6.33
N VAL A 103 -12.02 11.07 -5.42
CA VAL A 103 -12.31 10.28 -4.22
C VAL A 103 -12.82 8.88 -4.59
N GLN A 104 -12.37 7.85 -3.85
CA GLN A 104 -12.77 6.47 -4.05
C GLN A 104 -14.00 6.17 -3.21
N ARG A 105 -15.10 5.70 -3.84
CA ARG A 105 -16.36 5.42 -3.16
C ARG A 105 -16.96 4.08 -3.59
N ALA A 106 -17.35 3.23 -2.64
CA ALA A 106 -18.08 1.99 -2.90
C ALA A 106 -19.57 2.31 -3.15
N ARG A 107 -19.89 2.87 -4.34
CA ARG A 107 -21.23 3.40 -4.65
C ARG A 107 -21.93 2.79 -5.85
N SER A 108 -21.19 2.22 -6.81
CA SER A 108 -21.77 1.69 -8.04
C SER A 108 -22.42 0.32 -7.78
N THR A 109 -23.69 0.20 -8.12
CA THR A 109 -24.43 -1.08 -7.99
C THR A 109 -24.03 -2.10 -9.05
N GLU A 110 -23.47 -1.62 -10.14
CA GLU A 110 -23.03 -2.42 -11.28
C GLU A 110 -21.64 -1.98 -11.72
N PHE A 111 -20.89 -2.90 -12.30
CA PHE A 111 -19.67 -2.58 -13.02
C PHE A 111 -20.04 -1.99 -14.38
N SER A 112 -19.61 -0.77 -14.64
CA SER A 112 -19.98 -0.03 -15.87
C SER A 112 -18.80 0.37 -16.74
N GLY A 113 -17.57 0.13 -16.31
CA GLY A 113 -16.37 0.39 -17.10
C GLY A 113 -15.28 1.12 -16.31
N SER A 114 -14.63 2.12 -16.94
CA SER A 114 -13.40 2.73 -16.41
C SER A 114 -13.51 3.39 -15.03
N TRP A 115 -14.71 3.79 -14.61
CA TRP A 115 -14.91 4.40 -13.29
C TRP A 115 -14.63 3.42 -12.14
N GLU A 116 -14.93 2.15 -12.34
CA GLU A 116 -14.77 1.05 -11.40
C GLU A 116 -13.52 0.22 -11.67
N SER A 117 -12.71 0.61 -12.66
CA SER A 117 -11.55 -0.16 -13.13
C SER A 117 -10.25 0.39 -12.59
N TYR A 118 -9.38 -0.52 -12.14
CA TYR A 118 -8.05 -0.22 -11.61
C TYR A 118 -7.01 -1.14 -12.22
N ALA A 119 -5.84 -0.58 -12.52
CA ALA A 119 -4.63 -1.35 -12.75
C ALA A 119 -3.90 -1.51 -11.41
N PHE A 120 -3.67 -2.74 -10.98
CA PHE A 120 -2.87 -3.09 -9.81
C PHE A 120 -1.44 -3.33 -10.28
N GLU A 121 -0.55 -2.40 -10.00
CA GLU A 121 0.83 -2.39 -10.43
C GLU A 121 1.73 -2.85 -9.28
N TRP A 122 2.37 -4.00 -9.43
CA TRP A 122 3.29 -4.56 -8.43
C TRP A 122 4.67 -3.92 -8.52
N ASP A 123 5.25 -3.62 -7.37
CA ASP A 123 6.64 -3.19 -7.23
C ASP A 123 7.41 -4.22 -6.40
N GLU A 124 8.20 -5.06 -7.07
CA GLU A 124 9.01 -6.11 -6.46
C GLU A 124 10.01 -5.56 -5.45
N ALA A 125 10.58 -4.37 -5.70
CA ALA A 125 11.60 -3.79 -4.83
C ALA A 125 11.04 -3.39 -3.44
N THR A 126 9.74 -3.06 -3.38
CA THR A 126 9.08 -2.66 -2.15
C THR A 126 8.08 -3.68 -1.61
N GLY A 127 7.73 -4.71 -2.40
CA GLY A 127 6.72 -5.69 -2.04
C GLY A 127 5.33 -5.06 -1.88
N THR A 128 4.98 -4.09 -2.74
CA THR A 128 3.73 -3.33 -2.63
C THR A 128 3.04 -3.15 -3.97
N TYR A 129 1.76 -2.84 -3.91
CA TYR A 129 0.98 -2.42 -5.07
C TYR A 129 0.77 -0.91 -5.11
N ALA A 130 0.73 -0.36 -6.31
CA ALA A 130 0.11 0.93 -6.61
C ALA A 130 -1.17 0.69 -7.42
N LEU A 131 -2.24 1.39 -7.07
CA LEU A 131 -3.53 1.28 -7.74
C LEU A 131 -3.72 2.49 -8.65
N ARG A 132 -3.76 2.26 -9.98
CA ARG A 132 -4.02 3.33 -10.95
C ARG A 132 -5.46 3.24 -11.45
N SER A 133 -6.26 4.27 -11.18
CA SER A 133 -7.63 4.35 -11.68
C SER A 133 -7.65 4.57 -13.20
N LEU A 134 -8.40 3.75 -13.92
CA LEU A 134 -8.59 3.90 -15.37
C LEU A 134 -9.57 5.03 -15.71
N ALA A 135 -10.33 5.56 -14.75
CA ALA A 135 -11.24 6.68 -14.94
C ALA A 135 -10.52 7.99 -15.29
N ASN A 136 -9.36 8.24 -14.68
CA ASN A 136 -8.61 9.49 -14.85
C ASN A 136 -7.10 9.31 -15.01
N ASN A 137 -6.64 8.06 -15.11
CA ASN A 137 -5.24 7.68 -15.26
C ASN A 137 -4.34 8.24 -14.12
N ARG A 138 -4.84 8.22 -12.87
CA ARG A 138 -4.14 8.70 -11.67
C ARG A 138 -4.00 7.59 -10.65
N TYR A 139 -2.90 7.62 -9.89
CA TYR A 139 -2.70 6.72 -8.78
C TYR A 139 -3.53 7.12 -7.57
N VAL A 140 -4.05 6.12 -6.90
CA VAL A 140 -4.80 6.27 -5.65
C VAL A 140 -3.82 6.60 -4.52
N ALA A 141 -4.01 7.75 -3.89
CA ALA A 141 -3.22 8.23 -2.77
C ALA A 141 -4.07 8.28 -1.49
N VAL A 142 -3.44 8.08 -0.34
CA VAL A 142 -4.05 8.32 0.98
C VAL A 142 -3.85 9.77 1.38
N GLU A 143 -4.92 10.52 1.59
CA GLU A 143 -4.90 11.95 1.91
C GLU A 143 -4.62 12.21 3.40
N LYS A 144 -3.37 11.97 3.80
CA LYS A 144 -2.90 12.11 5.19
C LYS A 144 -3.11 13.51 5.77
N ASN A 145 -2.98 14.54 4.92
CA ASN A 145 -3.02 15.94 5.36
C ASN A 145 -4.44 16.51 5.44
N TYR A 146 -5.44 15.78 5.02
CA TYR A 146 -6.83 16.17 5.22
C TYR A 146 -7.23 16.00 6.69
N THR A 147 -8.26 16.71 7.12
CA THR A 147 -8.74 16.69 8.51
C THR A 147 -10.17 16.19 8.60
N GLY A 148 -10.59 15.83 9.82
CA GLY A 148 -11.95 15.38 10.10
C GLY A 148 -12.32 14.11 9.32
N SER A 149 -13.50 14.07 8.74
CA SER A 149 -14.03 12.93 7.99
C SER A 149 -13.27 12.64 6.69
N ALA A 150 -12.55 13.61 6.15
CA ALA A 150 -11.73 13.44 4.95
C ALA A 150 -10.31 12.96 5.24
N GLN A 151 -9.86 12.91 6.50
CA GLN A 151 -8.53 12.45 6.84
C GLN A 151 -8.31 11.00 6.37
N ASN A 152 -7.18 10.75 5.70
CA ASN A 152 -6.80 9.46 5.12
C ASN A 152 -7.79 8.91 4.07
N VAL A 153 -8.65 9.75 3.48
CA VAL A 153 -9.50 9.33 2.37
C VAL A 153 -8.64 8.95 1.16
N LEU A 154 -9.07 7.97 0.41
CA LEU A 154 -8.40 7.52 -0.80
C LEU A 154 -8.85 8.37 -2.00
N ARG A 155 -7.89 8.91 -2.78
CA ARG A 155 -8.15 9.70 -3.99
C ARG A 155 -7.23 9.30 -5.13
N ALA A 156 -7.78 9.04 -6.31
CA ALA A 156 -7.00 8.90 -7.55
C ALA A 156 -6.61 10.29 -8.08
N ARG A 157 -5.46 10.82 -7.63
CA ARG A 157 -4.98 12.17 -7.97
C ARG A 157 -3.51 12.26 -8.36
N SER A 158 -2.70 11.29 -7.93
CA SER A 158 -1.25 11.35 -8.11
C SER A 158 -0.83 10.96 -9.53
N THR A 159 0.19 11.63 -10.06
CA THR A 159 0.80 11.30 -11.36
C THR A 159 1.96 10.32 -11.25
N SER A 160 2.44 10.07 -10.03
CA SER A 160 3.57 9.19 -9.74
C SER A 160 3.33 8.42 -8.46
N VAL A 161 4.05 7.31 -8.30
CA VAL A 161 3.99 6.46 -7.10
C VAL A 161 5.04 6.92 -6.10
N GLY A 162 4.60 7.29 -4.90
CA GLY A 162 5.42 7.59 -3.74
C GLY A 162 4.92 6.81 -2.53
N GLY A 163 5.27 7.23 -1.32
CA GLY A 163 4.83 6.57 -0.08
C GLY A 163 3.33 6.67 0.20
N TRP A 164 2.62 7.61 -0.45
CA TRP A 164 1.19 7.82 -0.26
C TRP A 164 0.33 6.89 -1.12
N GLU A 165 0.93 6.31 -2.17
CA GLU A 165 0.27 5.53 -3.22
C GLU A 165 0.55 4.03 -3.09
N ARG A 166 1.24 3.59 -2.02
CA ARG A 166 1.65 2.19 -1.83
C ARG A 166 0.76 1.46 -0.85
N PHE A 167 0.39 0.23 -1.23
CA PHE A 167 -0.48 -0.64 -0.45
C PHE A 167 0.09 -2.06 -0.40
N VAL A 168 -0.08 -2.73 0.73
CA VAL A 168 0.03 -4.18 0.83
C VAL A 168 -1.36 -4.76 0.60
N LEU A 169 -1.44 -5.76 -0.26
CA LEU A 169 -2.66 -6.51 -0.53
C LEU A 169 -2.63 -7.82 0.26
N TYR A 170 -3.70 -8.11 0.95
CA TYR A 170 -3.88 -9.36 1.71
C TYR A 170 -5.07 -10.14 1.19
N TYR A 171 -4.97 -11.46 1.25
CA TYR A 171 -6.05 -12.39 0.93
C TYR A 171 -6.34 -13.32 2.10
N ASN A 172 -7.60 -13.59 2.34
CA ASN A 172 -8.07 -14.60 3.27
C ASN A 172 -8.83 -15.67 2.48
N GLU A 173 -8.20 -16.85 2.35
CA GLU A 173 -8.75 -17.97 1.58
C GLU A 173 -10.06 -18.48 2.17
N GLY A 174 -10.14 -18.58 3.51
CA GLY A 174 -11.33 -19.09 4.19
C GLY A 174 -12.58 -18.23 4.01
N LEU A 175 -12.39 -16.90 3.86
CA LEU A 175 -13.47 -15.94 3.63
C LEU A 175 -13.68 -15.63 2.14
N ASP A 176 -12.69 -15.96 1.30
CA ASP A 176 -12.60 -15.47 -0.08
C ASP A 176 -12.72 -13.94 -0.16
N ARG A 177 -11.87 -13.26 0.62
CA ARG A 177 -11.88 -11.80 0.76
C ARG A 177 -10.48 -11.23 0.69
N TRP A 178 -10.44 -9.96 0.31
CA TRP A 178 -9.25 -9.15 0.17
C TRP A 178 -9.26 -7.99 1.15
N ALA A 179 -8.09 -7.57 1.61
CA ALA A 179 -7.89 -6.36 2.40
C ALA A 179 -6.68 -5.57 1.88
N LEU A 180 -6.76 -4.24 1.94
CA LEU A 180 -5.67 -3.36 1.55
C LEU A 180 -5.15 -2.61 2.78
N GLN A 181 -3.82 -2.56 2.96
CA GLN A 181 -3.18 -1.78 4.02
C GLN A 181 -2.29 -0.72 3.39
N SER A 182 -2.48 0.53 3.79
CA SER A 182 -1.62 1.63 3.35
C SER A 182 -0.26 1.56 4.04
N THR A 183 0.82 1.61 3.28
CA THR A 183 2.19 1.67 3.84
C THR A 183 2.51 3.03 4.46
N LEU A 184 1.75 4.08 4.10
CA LEU A 184 1.93 5.43 4.63
C LEU A 184 1.71 5.51 6.14
N ASN A 185 0.69 4.81 6.65
CA ASN A 185 0.26 4.90 8.04
C ASN A 185 0.02 3.54 8.71
N GLY A 186 0.23 2.43 8.01
CA GLY A 186 0.02 1.07 8.52
C GLY A 186 -1.45 0.71 8.76
N LEU A 187 -2.40 1.53 8.27
CA LEU A 187 -3.82 1.31 8.51
C LEU A 187 -4.50 0.62 7.33
N PHE A 188 -5.47 -0.24 7.64
CA PHE A 188 -6.30 -0.89 6.63
C PHE A 188 -7.34 0.06 6.07
N VAL A 189 -7.59 -0.12 4.78
CA VAL A 189 -8.64 0.60 4.06
C VAL A 189 -9.99 0.07 4.50
N ALA A 190 -10.87 0.99 4.90
CA ALA A 190 -12.25 0.69 5.30
C ALA A 190 -13.23 1.56 4.50
N MET A 191 -14.43 1.03 4.24
CA MET A 191 -15.52 1.76 3.60
C MET A 191 -16.37 2.48 4.65
N GLU A 192 -16.62 3.78 4.47
CA GLU A 192 -17.34 4.64 5.41
C GLU A 192 -18.86 4.63 5.15
N ASN A 193 -19.56 3.71 5.75
CA ASN A 193 -21.01 3.55 5.55
C ASN A 193 -21.87 4.67 6.22
N GLY A 194 -21.36 5.29 7.28
CA GLY A 194 -22.08 6.31 8.05
C GLY A 194 -21.91 7.74 7.53
N TYR A 195 -21.06 7.97 6.52
CA TYR A 195 -20.84 9.31 5.96
C TYR A 195 -21.96 9.70 4.98
N THR A 196 -22.11 10.98 4.78
CA THR A 196 -23.11 11.58 3.87
C THR A 196 -22.45 12.46 2.82
N GLY A 197 -23.22 12.89 1.82
CA GLY A 197 -22.74 13.78 0.76
C GLY A 197 -21.64 13.16 -0.10
N SER A 198 -20.64 13.95 -0.47
CA SER A 198 -19.55 13.52 -1.35
C SER A 198 -18.62 12.45 -0.75
N LEU A 199 -18.66 12.26 0.57
CA LEU A 199 -17.88 11.24 1.27
C LEU A 199 -18.70 10.00 1.65
N GLN A 200 -19.97 9.93 1.29
CA GLN A 200 -20.78 8.73 1.52
C GLN A 200 -20.15 7.52 0.83
N TYR A 201 -19.91 6.44 1.59
CA TYR A 201 -19.24 5.24 1.12
C TYR A 201 -17.78 5.45 0.67
N ALA A 202 -17.13 6.52 1.12
CA ALA A 202 -15.73 6.76 0.80
C ALA A 202 -14.83 5.68 1.42
N LEU A 203 -13.72 5.38 0.73
CA LEU A 203 -12.67 4.53 1.26
C LEU A 203 -11.66 5.37 2.05
N ARG A 204 -11.24 4.88 3.21
CA ARG A 204 -10.24 5.53 4.08
C ARG A 204 -9.27 4.50 4.66
N ALA A 205 -7.98 4.84 4.69
CA ALA A 205 -6.97 4.06 5.42
C ALA A 205 -7.02 4.43 6.92
N ARG A 206 -7.89 3.76 7.71
CA ARG A 206 -8.19 4.14 9.10
C ARG A 206 -8.25 3.01 10.13
N SER A 207 -8.45 1.76 9.72
CA SER A 207 -8.61 0.64 10.64
C SER A 207 -7.28 0.05 11.04
N THR A 208 -7.07 -0.22 12.33
CA THR A 208 -5.86 -0.88 12.82
C THR A 208 -5.84 -2.38 12.56
N GLU A 209 -7.01 -2.96 12.30
CA GLU A 209 -7.23 -4.39 12.10
C GLU A 209 -8.28 -4.64 11.03
N VAL A 210 -8.29 -5.84 10.46
CA VAL A 210 -9.41 -6.33 9.63
C VAL A 210 -10.35 -7.09 10.55
N THR A 211 -11.48 -6.46 10.89
CA THR A 211 -12.46 -7.02 11.85
C THR A 211 -13.76 -7.46 11.21
N GLY A 212 -13.91 -7.25 9.89
CA GLY A 212 -15.10 -7.67 9.16
C GLY A 212 -15.33 -6.88 7.87
N SER A 213 -16.56 -6.88 7.41
CA SER A 213 -16.94 -6.39 6.07
C SER A 213 -16.61 -4.92 5.77
N TRP A 214 -16.22 -4.13 6.77
CA TRP A 214 -15.78 -2.74 6.56
C TRP A 214 -14.44 -2.65 5.82
N GLU A 215 -13.52 -3.58 6.14
CA GLU A 215 -12.17 -3.67 5.60
C GLU A 215 -12.05 -4.74 4.52
N GLU A 216 -13.12 -5.50 4.26
CA GLU A 216 -13.14 -6.62 3.33
C GLU A 216 -13.65 -6.20 1.96
N PHE A 217 -12.99 -6.72 0.94
CA PHE A 217 -13.30 -6.48 -0.47
C PHE A 217 -13.34 -7.79 -1.25
N ALA A 218 -14.07 -7.80 -2.36
CA ALA A 218 -13.94 -8.77 -3.44
C ALA A 218 -13.22 -8.11 -4.61
N LEU A 219 -12.34 -8.85 -5.27
CA LEU A 219 -11.69 -8.44 -6.51
C LEU A 219 -12.22 -9.28 -7.68
N TYR A 220 -12.43 -8.63 -8.81
CA TYR A 220 -12.91 -9.22 -10.05
C TYR A 220 -11.94 -8.86 -11.16
N ASP A 221 -11.46 -9.88 -11.90
CA ASP A 221 -10.70 -9.66 -13.12
C ASP A 221 -11.60 -9.04 -14.19
N ILE A 222 -11.08 -8.01 -14.85
CA ILE A 222 -11.77 -7.30 -15.94
C ILE A 222 -10.89 -7.20 -17.18
N GLY A 223 -9.75 -7.88 -17.18
CA GLY A 223 -8.75 -7.86 -18.25
C GLY A 223 -8.93 -8.93 -19.31
N ALA A 224 -9.89 -9.86 -19.15
CA ALA A 224 -10.17 -10.95 -20.08
C ALA A 224 -11.06 -10.54 -21.26
#